data_d1da055dcbb96f9f9e114d40ec202f86
#
_entry.id   d1da055dcbb96f9f9e114d40ec202f86
#
_cell.length_a   1.000
_cell.length_b   1.000
_cell.length_c   1.000
_cell.angle_alpha   90.00
_cell.angle_beta   90.00
_cell.angle_gamma   90.00
#
_symmetry.space_group_name_H-M   'P 1'
#
loop_
_entity.id
_entity.type
_entity.pdbx_description
1 polymer ?
#
loop_
_entity_poly.entity_id
_entity_poly.type
_entity_poly.pdbx_seq_one_letter_code
_entity_poly.pdbx_strand_id
1 'polypeptide(L)'
;MADSLKLDSMYNYWNGFVVQHPKDDAACRNLFEVCSNQEFRLRCKNWEAGMQHFRDEMMPLLERIKNAIPGSYSAYYCEYEGMLATTTDRRELVADSAIVLLPKDAPAGDYELWTQYLIPKRDTVRIINVLTQYYESGQYPEESLQYHFNELQGMDEGGVYIAPHPGEMVGKLILQHVLGVHKDKILYDEDAAMNPEYVKDVFGHIGIPFNDDVWNQLWTTWQDKTLTAIMRYIFDHSKRPVYLSAHDMWQYIIGEGLPDELKACLYNEGLTMRYSTKPYDNRAVKRRNIEQRYRLEYLRMRFHPVMKNTQRFSGSAEADYYAMNYMRLLRDQLPYYKQHNKERYQWLCDIFRDVISQLEKKNYDVDEFNDYLK
;
A
#
# COMPACT_ATOMS: atom_id res chain seq x y z
N MET A 1 18.62 8.53 -19.53
CA MET A 1 19.93 9.24 -19.56
C MET A 1 19.95 10.41 -18.57
N ALA A 2 19.01 11.35 -18.60
CA ALA A 2 18.96 12.49 -17.64
C ALA A 2 18.92 12.07 -16.15
N ASP A 3 18.18 11.03 -15.81
CA ASP A 3 18.06 10.54 -14.43
C ASP A 3 19.31 9.84 -13.89
N SER A 4 20.13 9.24 -14.75
CA SER A 4 21.42 8.64 -14.36
C SER A 4 22.41 9.73 -13.97
N LEU A 5 22.52 10.79 -14.79
CA LEU A 5 23.37 11.94 -14.51
C LEU A 5 22.99 12.66 -13.21
N LYS A 6 21.69 12.67 -12.88
CA LYS A 6 21.20 13.24 -11.63
C LYS A 6 21.65 12.41 -10.42
N LEU A 7 21.53 11.07 -10.48
CA LEU A 7 21.99 10.20 -9.39
C LEU A 7 23.50 10.28 -9.18
N ASP A 8 24.29 10.31 -10.26
CA ASP A 8 25.74 10.43 -10.15
C ASP A 8 26.16 11.77 -9.53
N SER A 9 25.46 12.85 -9.88
CA SER A 9 25.64 14.15 -9.25
C SER A 9 25.29 14.15 -7.77
N MET A 10 24.17 13.50 -7.39
CA MET A 10 23.75 13.37 -5.99
C MET A 10 24.74 12.50 -5.19
N TYR A 11 25.24 11.42 -5.76
CA TYR A 11 26.25 10.57 -5.14
C TYR A 11 27.52 11.36 -4.84
N ASN A 12 28.05 12.08 -5.83
CA ASN A 12 29.26 12.91 -5.67
C ASN A 12 29.07 13.98 -4.59
N TYR A 13 27.91 14.62 -4.57
CA TYR A 13 27.57 15.63 -3.55
C TYR A 13 27.59 15.03 -2.14
N TRP A 14 26.79 13.96 -1.92
CA TRP A 14 26.70 13.34 -0.60
C TRP A 14 27.99 12.67 -0.16
N ASN A 15 28.71 12.04 -1.08
CA ASN A 15 30.02 11.44 -0.75
C ASN A 15 31.03 12.50 -0.33
N GLY A 16 31.09 13.64 -1.05
CA GLY A 16 31.94 14.78 -0.65
C GLY A 16 31.56 15.35 0.73
N PHE A 17 30.25 15.43 1.01
CA PHE A 17 29.76 15.91 2.29
C PHE A 17 30.09 14.94 3.45
N VAL A 18 29.86 13.65 3.27
CA VAL A 18 30.17 12.61 4.28
C VAL A 18 31.67 12.48 4.55
N VAL A 19 32.53 12.73 3.55
CA VAL A 19 33.99 12.78 3.78
C VAL A 19 34.35 13.90 4.74
N GLN A 20 33.70 15.05 4.67
CA GLN A 20 33.92 16.18 5.56
C GLN A 20 33.18 16.04 6.90
N HIS A 21 32.03 15.39 6.91
CA HIS A 21 31.13 15.22 8.05
C HIS A 21 30.78 13.74 8.28
N PRO A 22 31.76 12.88 8.60
CA PRO A 22 31.54 11.42 8.63
C PRO A 22 30.58 10.92 9.69
N LYS A 23 30.27 11.76 10.70
CA LYS A 23 29.33 11.45 11.79
C LYS A 23 27.94 12.05 11.60
N ASP A 24 27.68 12.69 10.46
CA ASP A 24 26.35 13.20 10.15
C ASP A 24 25.45 12.04 9.73
N ASP A 25 24.52 11.70 10.60
CA ASP A 25 23.62 10.54 10.47
C ASP A 25 22.75 10.65 9.20
N ALA A 26 22.14 11.81 8.97
CA ALA A 26 21.28 12.04 7.81
C ALA A 26 22.06 12.02 6.50
N ALA A 27 23.27 12.60 6.48
CA ALA A 27 24.11 12.60 5.29
C ALA A 27 24.60 11.20 4.93
N CYS A 28 24.99 10.38 5.93
CA CYS A 28 25.34 8.98 5.74
C CYS A 28 24.21 8.19 5.11
N ARG A 29 23.00 8.38 5.61
CA ARG A 29 21.80 7.75 5.07
C ARG A 29 21.53 8.19 3.63
N ASN A 30 21.49 9.48 3.36
CA ASN A 30 21.24 10.00 2.01
C ASN A 30 22.26 9.47 0.98
N LEU A 31 23.54 9.36 1.36
CA LEU A 31 24.55 8.76 0.52
C LEU A 31 24.26 7.29 0.23
N PHE A 32 23.86 6.52 1.26
CA PHE A 32 23.50 5.11 1.10
C PHE A 32 22.30 4.93 0.19
N GLU A 33 21.24 5.71 0.37
CA GLU A 33 20.03 5.65 -0.46
C GLU A 33 20.32 5.97 -1.93
N VAL A 34 21.19 6.94 -2.20
CA VAL A 34 21.61 7.23 -3.59
C VAL A 34 22.38 6.07 -4.20
N CYS A 35 23.30 5.46 -3.44
CA CYS A 35 24.09 4.30 -3.87
C CYS A 35 23.16 3.08 -4.13
N SER A 36 22.22 2.82 -3.25
CA SER A 36 21.21 1.77 -3.40
C SER A 36 20.32 1.98 -4.63
N ASN A 37 19.91 3.21 -4.90
CA ASN A 37 19.16 3.54 -6.12
C ASN A 37 19.99 3.35 -7.40
N GLN A 38 21.30 3.61 -7.37
CA GLN A 38 22.20 3.32 -8.50
C GLN A 38 22.30 1.79 -8.72
N GLU A 39 22.50 1.02 -7.65
CA GLU A 39 22.52 -0.45 -7.69
C GLU A 39 21.23 -1.01 -8.29
N PHE A 40 20.08 -0.61 -7.77
CA PHE A 40 18.78 -1.05 -8.24
C PHE A 40 18.58 -0.80 -9.73
N ARG A 41 18.92 0.40 -10.21
CA ARG A 41 18.80 0.75 -11.64
C ARG A 41 19.75 -0.07 -12.52
N LEU A 42 20.94 -0.34 -12.03
CA LEU A 42 21.88 -1.20 -12.74
C LEU A 42 21.35 -2.63 -12.82
N ARG A 43 20.86 -3.16 -11.70
CA ARG A 43 20.31 -4.50 -11.60
C ARG A 43 19.07 -4.70 -12.47
N CYS A 44 18.18 -3.71 -12.58
CA CYS A 44 17.04 -3.75 -13.49
C CYS A 44 17.44 -3.83 -14.97
N LYS A 45 18.62 -3.30 -15.34
CA LYS A 45 19.13 -3.35 -16.71
C LYS A 45 20.01 -4.58 -16.97
N ASN A 46 20.83 -4.92 -16.00
CA ASN A 46 21.75 -6.04 -16.04
C ASN A 46 22.04 -6.50 -14.60
N TRP A 47 21.57 -7.69 -14.27
CA TRP A 47 21.73 -8.28 -12.93
C TRP A 47 23.19 -8.32 -12.46
N GLU A 48 24.13 -8.74 -13.35
CA GLU A 48 25.54 -8.87 -13.00
C GLU A 48 26.17 -7.50 -12.69
N ALA A 49 25.82 -6.47 -13.48
CA ALA A 49 26.30 -5.12 -13.24
C ALA A 49 25.78 -4.54 -11.93
N GLY A 50 24.53 -4.78 -11.58
CA GLY A 50 23.97 -4.40 -10.28
C GLY A 50 24.67 -5.13 -9.12
N MET A 51 24.86 -6.43 -9.22
CA MET A 51 25.56 -7.21 -8.21
C MET A 51 27.04 -6.86 -8.08
N GLN A 52 27.68 -6.41 -9.16
CA GLN A 52 29.03 -5.88 -9.11
C GLN A 52 29.08 -4.55 -8.34
N HIS A 53 28.17 -3.61 -8.66
CA HIS A 53 28.05 -2.34 -7.93
C HIS A 53 27.73 -2.56 -6.44
N PHE A 54 26.89 -3.52 -6.11
CA PHE A 54 26.60 -3.92 -4.75
C PHE A 54 27.88 -4.31 -3.98
N ARG A 55 28.73 -5.13 -4.57
CA ARG A 55 29.99 -5.60 -3.94
C ARG A 55 31.04 -4.51 -3.85
N ASP A 56 31.20 -3.72 -4.90
CA ASP A 56 32.34 -2.80 -5.05
C ASP A 56 32.09 -1.43 -4.40
N GLU A 57 30.85 -0.97 -4.37
CA GLU A 57 30.50 0.36 -3.89
C GLU A 57 29.61 0.31 -2.64
N MET A 58 28.50 -0.42 -2.70
CA MET A 58 27.48 -0.37 -1.65
C MET A 58 27.95 -1.07 -0.35
N MET A 59 28.57 -2.23 -0.42
CA MET A 59 29.08 -2.93 0.77
C MET A 59 30.22 -2.19 1.47
N PRO A 60 31.25 -1.65 0.78
CA PRO A 60 32.25 -0.83 1.43
C PRO A 60 31.69 0.46 2.03
N LEU A 61 30.70 1.08 1.38
CA LEU A 61 29.99 2.25 1.91
C LEU A 61 29.26 1.88 3.21
N LEU A 62 28.52 0.78 3.24
CA LEU A 62 27.83 0.30 4.44
C LEU A 62 28.78 0.10 5.62
N GLU A 63 29.91 -0.56 5.41
CA GLU A 63 30.91 -0.75 6.48
C GLU A 63 31.49 0.59 6.95
N ARG A 64 31.72 1.55 6.05
CA ARG A 64 32.15 2.91 6.40
C ARG A 64 31.12 3.61 7.29
N ILE A 65 29.83 3.52 6.94
CA ILE A 65 28.72 4.12 7.71
C ILE A 65 28.62 3.49 9.09
N LYS A 66 28.62 2.16 9.19
CA LYS A 66 28.55 1.43 10.47
C LYS A 66 29.70 1.81 11.41
N ASN A 67 30.90 2.05 10.88
CA ASN A 67 32.05 2.47 11.67
C ASN A 67 32.00 3.96 12.07
N ALA A 68 31.37 4.82 11.26
CA ALA A 68 31.29 6.26 11.49
C ALA A 68 30.20 6.63 12.51
N ILE A 69 29.03 5.96 12.44
CA ILE A 69 27.84 6.23 13.28
C ILE A 69 27.31 4.93 13.94
N PRO A 70 28.15 4.19 14.70
CA PRO A 70 27.78 2.90 15.26
C PRO A 70 26.58 3.02 16.20
N GLY A 71 25.62 2.10 16.05
CA GLY A 71 24.45 2.04 16.93
C GLY A 71 23.41 3.15 16.70
N SER A 72 23.54 3.93 15.63
CA SER A 72 22.52 4.91 15.25
C SER A 72 21.38 4.26 14.45
N TYR A 73 20.25 4.97 14.38
CA TYR A 73 19.12 4.55 13.55
C TYR A 73 19.54 4.33 12.09
N SER A 74 20.21 5.32 11.49
CA SER A 74 20.62 5.24 10.09
C SER A 74 21.62 4.12 9.82
N ALA A 75 22.51 3.79 10.77
CA ALA A 75 23.40 2.66 10.61
C ALA A 75 22.62 1.32 10.53
N TYR A 76 21.64 1.13 11.41
CA TYR A 76 20.78 -0.07 11.36
C TYR A 76 19.87 -0.09 10.14
N TYR A 77 19.29 1.05 9.76
CA TYR A 77 18.49 1.19 8.53
C TYR A 77 19.31 0.79 7.29
N CYS A 78 20.50 1.38 7.11
CA CYS A 78 21.39 1.06 6.00
C CYS A 78 21.83 -0.41 6.00
N GLU A 79 22.10 -0.97 7.19
CA GLU A 79 22.45 -2.39 7.32
C GLU A 79 21.27 -3.28 6.91
N TYR A 80 20.05 -2.97 7.34
CA TYR A 80 18.85 -3.74 6.98
C TYR A 80 18.58 -3.71 5.45
N GLU A 81 18.63 -2.54 4.84
CA GLU A 81 18.42 -2.36 3.40
C GLU A 81 19.57 -2.95 2.57
N GLY A 82 20.79 -2.92 3.08
CA GLY A 82 21.96 -3.51 2.43
C GLY A 82 22.10 -5.03 2.59
N MET A 83 21.23 -5.67 3.35
CA MET A 83 21.29 -7.13 3.53
C MET A 83 20.54 -7.87 2.41
N LEU A 84 21.23 -8.85 1.82
CA LEU A 84 20.56 -9.84 1.00
C LEU A 84 19.67 -10.74 1.89
N ALA A 85 18.55 -11.21 1.34
CA ALA A 85 17.52 -11.98 2.06
C ALA A 85 18.01 -13.29 2.75
N THR A 86 19.25 -13.67 2.54
CA THR A 86 19.85 -14.94 3.03
C THR A 86 20.36 -14.89 4.47
N THR A 87 20.33 -13.73 5.15
CA THR A 87 20.88 -13.57 6.53
C THR A 87 19.78 -13.27 7.54
N THR A 88 18.83 -14.20 7.71
CA THR A 88 17.59 -13.98 8.49
C THR A 88 17.81 -13.51 9.93
N ASP A 89 18.61 -14.23 10.73
CA ASP A 89 18.80 -13.90 12.15
C ASP A 89 19.43 -12.52 12.37
N ARG A 90 20.44 -12.18 11.55
CA ARG A 90 21.09 -10.86 11.63
C ARG A 90 20.15 -9.77 11.18
N ARG A 91 19.38 -10.02 10.12
CA ARG A 91 18.41 -9.04 9.59
C ARG A 91 17.32 -8.72 10.60
N GLU A 92 16.83 -9.71 11.34
CA GLU A 92 15.86 -9.51 12.41
C GLU A 92 16.42 -8.65 13.55
N LEU A 93 17.63 -8.98 14.03
CA LEU A 93 18.28 -8.20 15.09
C LEU A 93 18.48 -6.74 14.68
N VAL A 94 18.89 -6.51 13.44
CA VAL A 94 19.10 -5.16 12.90
C VAL A 94 17.80 -4.40 12.78
N ALA A 95 16.74 -5.02 12.24
CA ALA A 95 15.41 -4.42 12.14
C ALA A 95 14.83 -4.06 13.52
N ASP A 96 14.93 -5.00 14.48
CA ASP A 96 14.47 -4.76 15.84
C ASP A 96 15.19 -3.57 16.49
N SER A 97 16.51 -3.47 16.26
CA SER A 97 17.31 -2.33 16.74
C SER A 97 16.89 -1.01 16.08
N ALA A 98 16.67 -1.03 14.77
CA ALA A 98 16.22 0.15 14.02
C ALA A 98 14.84 0.63 14.52
N ILE A 99 13.88 -0.28 14.69
CA ILE A 99 12.53 0.06 15.17
C ILE A 99 12.55 0.72 16.55
N VAL A 100 13.41 0.24 17.45
CA VAL A 100 13.57 0.84 18.79
C VAL A 100 14.11 2.27 18.71
N LEU A 101 14.94 2.55 17.72
CA LEU A 101 15.60 3.87 17.53
C LEU A 101 14.88 4.75 16.51
N LEU A 102 13.72 4.32 15.98
CA LEU A 102 12.99 5.06 14.93
C LEU A 102 12.71 6.50 15.37
N PRO A 103 13.24 7.52 14.65
CA PRO A 103 12.99 8.91 14.99
C PRO A 103 11.51 9.29 14.79
N LYS A 104 11.02 10.20 15.63
CA LYS A 104 9.64 10.70 15.50
C LYS A 104 9.37 11.52 14.23
N ASP A 105 10.42 12.02 13.62
CA ASP A 105 10.44 12.80 12.38
C ASP A 105 11.05 11.99 11.21
N ALA A 106 11.08 10.67 11.34
CA ALA A 106 11.54 9.79 10.27
C ALA A 106 10.72 10.02 8.98
N PRO A 107 11.32 9.84 7.79
CA PRO A 107 10.58 9.89 6.54
C PRO A 107 9.42 8.89 6.50
N ALA A 108 8.36 9.22 5.74
CA ALA A 108 7.18 8.36 5.57
C ALA A 108 7.53 6.92 5.21
N GLY A 109 8.46 6.74 4.28
CA GLY A 109 8.91 5.40 3.83
C GLY A 109 9.50 4.52 4.94
N ASP A 110 10.05 5.12 6.00
CA ASP A 110 10.59 4.34 7.13
C ASP A 110 9.46 3.72 7.95
N TYR A 111 8.42 4.50 8.23
CA TYR A 111 7.24 3.97 8.93
C TYR A 111 6.58 2.85 8.14
N GLU A 112 6.51 3.00 6.83
CA GLU A 112 5.96 1.98 5.91
C GLU A 112 6.84 0.72 5.93
N LEU A 113 8.15 0.87 5.78
CA LEU A 113 9.12 -0.23 5.82
C LEU A 113 8.98 -1.06 7.10
N TRP A 114 8.98 -0.38 8.27
CA TRP A 114 8.91 -1.09 9.54
C TRP A 114 7.52 -1.68 9.81
N THR A 115 6.47 -1.05 9.33
CA THR A 115 5.13 -1.64 9.37
C THR A 115 5.08 -2.92 8.54
N GLN A 116 5.58 -2.90 7.31
CA GLN A 116 5.66 -4.07 6.43
C GLN A 116 6.49 -5.21 7.04
N TYR A 117 7.62 -4.89 7.68
CA TYR A 117 8.44 -5.87 8.39
C TYR A 117 7.68 -6.52 9.56
N LEU A 118 6.85 -5.77 10.27
CA LEU A 118 6.15 -6.24 11.47
C LEU A 118 4.85 -6.99 11.16
N ILE A 119 4.20 -6.76 10.02
CA ILE A 119 2.93 -7.41 9.65
C ILE A 119 3.05 -8.94 9.67
N PRO A 120 4.03 -9.58 8.97
CA PRO A 120 4.17 -11.04 8.98
C PRO A 120 4.48 -11.61 10.36
N LYS A 121 5.06 -10.82 11.24
CA LYS A 121 5.42 -11.22 12.62
C LYS A 121 4.23 -11.12 13.59
N ARG A 122 3.13 -10.50 13.18
CA ARG A 122 1.97 -10.26 14.03
C ARG A 122 2.28 -9.52 15.33
N ASP A 123 3.34 -8.71 15.33
CA ASP A 123 3.73 -7.92 16.49
C ASP A 123 2.87 -6.66 16.61
N THR A 124 1.63 -6.87 17.07
CA THR A 124 0.61 -5.83 17.16
C THR A 124 1.08 -4.63 18.02
N VAL A 125 1.87 -4.87 19.06
CA VAL A 125 2.34 -3.79 19.94
C VAL A 125 3.28 -2.85 19.19
N ARG A 126 4.29 -3.40 18.52
CA ARG A 126 5.24 -2.59 17.72
C ARG A 126 4.56 -1.98 16.50
N ILE A 127 3.67 -2.70 15.83
CA ILE A 127 2.85 -2.14 14.73
C ILE A 127 2.10 -0.90 15.20
N ILE A 128 1.37 -0.96 16.31
CA ILE A 128 0.63 0.18 16.85
C ILE A 128 1.55 1.36 17.14
N ASN A 129 2.72 1.10 17.74
CA ASN A 129 3.67 2.17 18.07
C ASN A 129 4.21 2.86 16.80
N VAL A 130 4.60 2.11 15.78
CA VAL A 130 5.10 2.65 14.50
C VAL A 130 4.00 3.43 13.79
N LEU A 131 2.80 2.86 13.68
CA LEU A 131 1.66 3.51 13.02
C LEU A 131 1.18 4.76 13.77
N THR A 132 1.24 4.77 15.10
CA THR A 132 0.91 5.95 15.90
C THR A 132 1.88 7.08 15.63
N GLN A 133 3.19 6.78 15.60
CA GLN A 133 4.20 7.78 15.26
C GLN A 133 4.01 8.30 13.82
N TYR A 134 3.75 7.41 12.86
CA TYR A 134 3.50 7.79 11.48
C TYR A 134 2.30 8.73 11.35
N TYR A 135 1.19 8.38 12.00
CA TYR A 135 0.00 9.22 12.00
C TYR A 135 0.23 10.58 12.69
N GLU A 136 0.86 10.58 13.86
CA GLU A 136 1.16 11.80 14.62
C GLU A 136 2.19 12.71 13.95
N SER A 137 3.09 12.16 13.11
CA SER A 137 4.03 12.96 12.32
C SER A 137 3.34 13.84 11.26
N GLY A 138 2.07 13.54 10.93
CA GLY A 138 1.31 14.23 9.89
C GLY A 138 1.79 13.96 8.46
N GLN A 139 2.65 12.95 8.27
CA GLN A 139 3.18 12.61 6.95
C GLN A 139 2.28 11.63 6.19
N TYR A 140 1.41 10.86 6.89
CA TYR A 140 0.45 10.00 6.20
C TYR A 140 -0.64 10.86 5.53
N PRO A 141 -0.85 10.76 4.19
CA PRO A 141 -1.80 11.62 3.48
C PRO A 141 -3.24 11.33 3.93
N GLU A 142 -3.98 12.37 4.22
CA GLU A 142 -5.39 12.26 4.62
C GLU A 142 -6.29 11.72 3.52
N GLU A 143 -5.98 12.03 2.29
CA GLU A 143 -6.68 11.56 1.11
C GLU A 143 -6.58 10.03 1.00
N SER A 144 -5.38 9.50 1.22
CA SER A 144 -5.11 8.07 1.25
C SER A 144 -5.91 7.41 2.38
N LEU A 145 -5.89 8.03 3.55
CA LEU A 145 -6.61 7.52 4.71
C LEU A 145 -8.14 7.54 4.50
N GLN A 146 -8.68 8.59 3.86
CA GLN A 146 -10.10 8.64 3.52
C GLN A 146 -10.47 7.63 2.42
N TYR A 147 -9.58 7.38 1.46
CA TYR A 147 -9.79 6.33 0.48
C TYR A 147 -9.93 4.96 1.15
N HIS A 148 -8.97 4.59 2.01
CA HIS A 148 -9.00 3.34 2.77
C HIS A 148 -10.19 3.25 3.74
N PHE A 149 -10.58 4.39 4.35
CA PHE A 149 -11.81 4.45 5.13
C PHE A 149 -13.03 4.07 4.28
N ASN A 150 -13.16 4.63 3.08
CA ASN A 150 -14.27 4.34 2.19
C ASN A 150 -14.26 2.89 1.67
N GLU A 151 -13.09 2.32 1.41
CA GLU A 151 -12.99 0.89 1.07
C GLU A 151 -13.61 0.04 2.18
N LEU A 152 -13.15 0.21 3.43
CA LEU A 152 -13.62 -0.57 4.57
C LEU A 152 -15.09 -0.26 4.92
N GLN A 153 -15.52 0.99 4.78
CA GLN A 153 -16.89 1.43 5.00
C GLN A 153 -17.87 0.84 3.98
N GLY A 154 -17.41 0.57 2.76
CA GLY A 154 -18.19 -0.10 1.72
C GLY A 154 -18.46 -1.57 1.98
N MET A 155 -17.64 -2.23 2.77
CA MET A 155 -17.75 -3.64 3.09
C MET A 155 -18.87 -3.92 4.11
N ASP A 156 -19.45 -5.13 4.06
CA ASP A 156 -20.36 -5.61 5.09
C ASP A 156 -19.61 -5.92 6.40
N GLU A 157 -20.33 -5.94 7.51
CA GLU A 157 -19.78 -6.24 8.84
C GLU A 157 -19.04 -7.58 8.86
N GLY A 158 -17.89 -7.60 9.53
CA GLY A 158 -17.05 -8.80 9.64
C GLY A 158 -16.42 -9.25 8.32
N GLY A 159 -16.43 -8.41 7.29
CA GLY A 159 -15.84 -8.74 6.00
C GLY A 159 -14.31 -8.92 6.07
N VAL A 160 -13.80 -9.77 5.19
CA VAL A 160 -12.37 -10.02 5.00
C VAL A 160 -11.89 -9.18 3.82
N TYR A 161 -10.86 -8.37 4.02
CA TYR A 161 -10.19 -7.62 2.95
C TYR A 161 -8.87 -8.28 2.62
N ILE A 162 -8.67 -8.65 1.37
CA ILE A 162 -7.41 -9.17 0.86
C ILE A 162 -6.65 -8.01 0.21
N ALA A 163 -5.51 -7.65 0.77
CA ALA A 163 -4.60 -6.66 0.22
C ALA A 163 -3.54 -7.36 -0.63
N PRO A 164 -3.30 -6.93 -1.86
CA PRO A 164 -2.32 -7.53 -2.75
C PRO A 164 -0.87 -7.21 -2.36
N HIS A 165 -0.65 -6.16 -1.58
CA HIS A 165 0.67 -5.75 -1.12
C HIS A 165 0.60 -4.93 0.18
N PRO A 166 1.70 -4.88 0.98
CA PRO A 166 1.72 -4.23 2.30
C PRO A 166 1.38 -2.73 2.28
N GLY A 167 1.68 -2.02 1.19
CA GLY A 167 1.36 -0.59 1.05
C GLY A 167 -0.13 -0.30 1.22
N GLU A 168 -0.99 -1.19 0.71
CA GLU A 168 -2.44 -1.14 0.88
C GLU A 168 -2.90 -1.36 2.32
N MET A 169 -2.06 -1.97 3.15
CA MET A 169 -2.38 -2.29 4.54
C MET A 169 -2.19 -1.10 5.49
N VAL A 170 -1.19 -0.26 5.26
CA VAL A 170 -0.75 0.77 6.21
C VAL A 170 -1.91 1.69 6.65
N GLY A 171 -2.62 2.29 5.70
CA GLY A 171 -3.75 3.17 6.01
C GLY A 171 -4.89 2.45 6.72
N LYS A 172 -5.19 1.22 6.32
CA LYS A 172 -6.23 0.39 6.96
C LYS A 172 -5.86 0.01 8.39
N LEU A 173 -4.57 -0.29 8.64
CA LEU A 173 -4.06 -0.56 9.99
C LEU A 173 -4.07 0.70 10.87
N ILE A 174 -3.75 1.89 10.32
CA ILE A 174 -3.92 3.17 11.03
C ILE A 174 -5.38 3.35 11.46
N LEU A 175 -6.33 3.12 10.55
CA LEU A 175 -7.76 3.22 10.84
C LEU A 175 -8.17 2.29 11.99
N GLN A 176 -7.72 1.04 11.96
CA GLN A 176 -8.11 0.04 12.97
C GLN A 176 -7.40 0.24 14.32
N HIS A 177 -6.09 0.40 14.30
CA HIS A 177 -5.29 0.33 15.51
C HIS A 177 -5.06 1.69 16.17
N VAL A 178 -4.91 2.76 15.38
CA VAL A 178 -4.66 4.10 15.94
C VAL A 178 -5.99 4.84 16.15
N LEU A 179 -6.90 4.76 15.18
CA LEU A 179 -8.14 5.54 15.19
C LEU A 179 -9.35 4.77 15.71
N GLY A 180 -9.22 3.47 15.83
CA GLY A 180 -10.24 2.61 16.43
C GLY A 180 -11.49 2.41 15.59
N VAL A 181 -11.42 2.66 14.25
CA VAL A 181 -12.54 2.49 13.32
C VAL A 181 -12.39 1.21 12.49
N HIS A 182 -13.50 0.62 12.05
CA HIS A 182 -13.54 -0.61 11.22
C HIS A 182 -12.80 -1.82 11.82
N LYS A 183 -12.75 -1.93 13.15
CA LYS A 183 -12.10 -3.05 13.85
C LYS A 183 -12.76 -4.42 13.60
N ASP A 184 -13.96 -4.42 13.08
CA ASP A 184 -14.72 -5.62 12.70
C ASP A 184 -14.21 -6.25 11.40
N LYS A 185 -13.46 -5.53 10.57
CA LYS A 185 -12.90 -6.04 9.32
C LYS A 185 -11.62 -6.82 9.57
N ILE A 186 -11.47 -7.94 8.88
CA ILE A 186 -10.24 -8.75 8.92
C ILE A 186 -9.39 -8.36 7.72
N LEU A 187 -8.16 -7.97 7.98
CA LEU A 187 -7.20 -7.60 6.94
C LEU A 187 -6.23 -8.76 6.70
N TYR A 188 -6.07 -9.14 5.45
CA TYR A 188 -5.13 -10.16 5.00
C TYR A 188 -4.17 -9.57 3.98
N ASP A 189 -2.88 -9.71 4.22
CA ASP A 189 -1.79 -9.25 3.36
C ASP A 189 -1.19 -10.46 2.63
N GLU A 190 -1.20 -10.44 1.30
CA GLU A 190 -0.69 -11.55 0.50
C GLU A 190 0.83 -11.70 0.55
N ASP A 191 1.56 -10.59 0.61
CA ASP A 191 3.02 -10.65 0.74
C ASP A 191 3.45 -11.25 2.08
N ALA A 192 2.66 -11.01 3.14
CA ALA A 192 2.87 -11.63 4.45
C ALA A 192 2.54 -13.13 4.46
N ALA A 193 1.83 -13.62 3.46
CA ALA A 193 1.44 -15.03 3.33
C ALA A 193 2.61 -16.01 3.13
N MET A 194 3.82 -15.51 2.90
CA MET A 194 5.05 -16.31 2.95
C MET A 194 5.32 -16.88 4.34
N ASN A 195 4.72 -16.30 5.39
CA ASN A 195 4.90 -16.76 6.77
C ASN A 195 3.71 -17.63 7.20
N PRO A 196 3.93 -18.95 7.46
CA PRO A 196 2.86 -19.87 7.83
C PRO A 196 2.16 -19.49 9.15
N GLU A 197 2.87 -18.91 10.12
CA GLU A 197 2.26 -18.48 11.39
C GLU A 197 1.34 -17.26 11.17
N TYR A 198 1.69 -16.37 10.24
CA TYR A 198 0.79 -15.29 9.81
C TYR A 198 -0.50 -15.84 9.20
N VAL A 199 -0.39 -16.76 8.25
CA VAL A 199 -1.54 -17.37 7.58
C VAL A 199 -2.42 -18.12 8.59
N LYS A 200 -1.81 -18.91 9.48
CA LYS A 200 -2.52 -19.64 10.53
C LYS A 200 -3.33 -18.71 11.45
N ASP A 201 -2.72 -17.61 11.88
CA ASP A 201 -3.39 -16.65 12.76
C ASP A 201 -4.56 -15.96 12.04
N VAL A 202 -4.35 -15.46 10.82
CA VAL A 202 -5.41 -14.81 10.05
C VAL A 202 -6.53 -15.79 9.70
N PHE A 203 -6.21 -17.02 9.28
CA PHE A 203 -7.21 -18.04 9.00
C PHE A 203 -8.02 -18.38 10.23
N GLY A 204 -7.39 -18.40 11.41
CA GLY A 204 -8.09 -18.54 12.70
C GLY A 204 -9.12 -17.42 12.91
N HIS A 205 -8.78 -16.17 12.62
CA HIS A 205 -9.70 -15.02 12.72
C HIS A 205 -10.81 -15.06 11.67
N ILE A 206 -10.53 -15.55 10.47
CA ILE A 206 -11.54 -15.74 9.41
C ILE A 206 -12.48 -16.92 9.75
N GLY A 207 -11.98 -17.89 10.50
CA GLY A 207 -12.67 -19.15 10.80
C GLY A 207 -12.47 -20.22 9.72
N ILE A 208 -11.31 -20.17 9.02
CA ILE A 208 -10.91 -21.14 8.01
C ILE A 208 -10.01 -22.21 8.65
N PRO A 209 -10.21 -23.52 8.36
CA PRO A 209 -9.32 -24.57 8.82
C PRO A 209 -7.89 -24.38 8.30
N PHE A 210 -6.92 -24.54 9.18
CA PHE A 210 -5.50 -24.51 8.86
C PHE A 210 -4.75 -25.62 9.59
N ASN A 211 -3.93 -26.35 8.87
CA ASN A 211 -2.97 -27.33 9.39
C ASN A 211 -1.81 -27.47 8.41
N ASP A 212 -0.82 -28.30 8.77
CA ASP A 212 0.38 -28.49 7.97
C ASP A 212 0.08 -29.07 6.56
N ASP A 213 -0.92 -29.93 6.43
CA ASP A 213 -1.33 -30.49 5.14
C ASP A 213 -1.89 -29.39 4.22
N VAL A 214 -2.75 -28.53 4.77
CA VAL A 214 -3.30 -27.36 4.06
C VAL A 214 -2.17 -26.43 3.65
N TRP A 215 -1.25 -26.13 4.56
CA TRP A 215 -0.09 -25.29 4.26
C TRP A 215 0.76 -25.87 3.13
N ASN A 216 1.13 -27.14 3.23
CA ASN A 216 1.94 -27.81 2.23
C ASN A 216 1.25 -27.82 0.86
N GLN A 217 -0.07 -28.04 0.81
CA GLN A 217 -0.83 -27.98 -0.42
C GLN A 217 -0.82 -26.57 -1.02
N LEU A 218 -1.08 -25.54 -0.22
CA LEU A 218 -1.09 -24.15 -0.66
C LEU A 218 0.30 -23.72 -1.15
N TRP A 219 1.34 -24.09 -0.40
CA TRP A 219 2.74 -23.78 -0.73
C TRP A 219 3.18 -24.45 -2.04
N THR A 220 2.85 -25.71 -2.24
CA THR A 220 3.19 -26.44 -3.49
C THR A 220 2.49 -25.83 -4.69
N THR A 221 1.23 -25.43 -4.55
CA THR A 221 0.47 -24.78 -5.60
C THR A 221 0.98 -23.36 -5.88
N TRP A 222 1.50 -22.70 -4.85
CA TRP A 222 2.03 -21.36 -4.93
C TRP A 222 3.32 -21.23 -5.76
N GLN A 223 4.17 -22.24 -5.76
CA GLN A 223 5.36 -22.23 -6.61
C GLN A 223 5.03 -22.09 -8.10
N ASP A 224 3.84 -22.49 -8.51
CA ASP A 224 3.39 -22.45 -9.91
C ASP A 224 2.49 -21.25 -10.27
N LYS A 225 1.64 -20.73 -9.33
CA LYS A 225 0.69 -19.61 -9.58
C LYS A 225 0.22 -18.94 -8.27
N THR A 226 0.98 -18.09 -7.76
CA THR A 226 1.06 -17.59 -6.38
C THR A 226 -0.18 -17.02 -5.71
N LEU A 227 -0.82 -16.04 -6.29
CA LEU A 227 -1.97 -15.32 -5.71
C LEU A 227 -3.25 -16.16 -5.68
N THR A 228 -3.40 -17.00 -6.69
CA THR A 228 -4.66 -17.68 -6.98
C THR A 228 -5.00 -18.78 -5.99
N ALA A 229 -4.00 -19.48 -5.43
CA ALA A 229 -4.26 -20.66 -4.60
C ALA A 229 -4.78 -20.29 -3.20
N ILE A 230 -4.12 -19.34 -2.53
CA ILE A 230 -4.51 -18.89 -1.18
C ILE A 230 -5.82 -18.11 -1.25
N MET A 231 -5.98 -17.19 -2.21
CA MET A 231 -7.24 -16.50 -2.43
C MET A 231 -8.39 -17.48 -2.70
N ARG A 232 -8.18 -18.44 -3.59
CA ARG A 232 -9.19 -19.47 -3.87
C ARG A 232 -9.55 -20.24 -2.61
N TYR A 233 -8.56 -20.61 -1.79
CA TYR A 233 -8.80 -21.28 -0.53
C TYR A 233 -9.63 -20.43 0.43
N ILE A 234 -9.33 -19.14 0.55
CA ILE A 234 -10.13 -18.20 1.33
C ILE A 234 -11.57 -18.11 0.78
N PHE A 235 -11.73 -17.98 -0.54
CA PHE A 235 -13.06 -17.91 -1.17
C PHE A 235 -13.90 -19.15 -0.94
N ASP A 236 -13.28 -20.33 -1.01
CA ASP A 236 -13.99 -21.61 -0.89
C ASP A 236 -14.37 -21.96 0.55
N HIS A 237 -13.63 -21.46 1.54
CA HIS A 237 -13.77 -21.87 2.92
C HIS A 237 -14.30 -20.75 3.86
N SER A 238 -14.20 -19.49 3.46
CA SER A 238 -14.70 -18.39 4.30
C SER A 238 -16.21 -18.35 4.34
N LYS A 239 -16.78 -18.29 5.56
CA LYS A 239 -18.20 -17.98 5.77
C LYS A 239 -18.47 -16.48 5.82
N ARG A 240 -17.43 -15.66 5.87
CA ARG A 240 -17.49 -14.20 5.88
C ARG A 240 -17.45 -13.67 4.45
N PRO A 241 -18.07 -12.50 4.18
CA PRO A 241 -17.92 -11.87 2.88
C PRO A 241 -16.45 -11.50 2.64
N VAL A 242 -15.92 -11.83 1.46
CA VAL A 242 -14.53 -11.57 1.08
C VAL A 242 -14.48 -10.49 0.03
N TYR A 243 -13.55 -9.57 0.21
CA TYR A 243 -13.35 -8.38 -0.63
C TYR A 243 -11.89 -8.23 -1.06
N LEU A 244 -11.72 -7.63 -2.21
CA LEU A 244 -10.44 -7.25 -2.81
C LEU A 244 -10.48 -5.76 -3.12
N SER A 245 -9.35 -5.09 -3.21
CA SER A 245 -9.27 -3.74 -3.76
C SER A 245 -9.81 -3.72 -5.20
N ALA A 246 -10.77 -2.86 -5.49
CA ALA A 246 -11.28 -2.76 -6.85
C ALA A 246 -10.24 -2.16 -7.79
N HIS A 247 -9.34 -1.31 -7.27
CA HIS A 247 -8.28 -0.70 -8.06
C HIS A 247 -7.22 -1.72 -8.47
N ASP A 248 -6.69 -2.47 -7.51
CA ASP A 248 -5.65 -3.46 -7.78
C ASP A 248 -6.19 -4.59 -8.63
N MET A 249 -7.42 -5.04 -8.33
CA MET A 249 -8.10 -6.04 -9.15
C MET A 249 -8.32 -5.58 -10.58
N TRP A 250 -8.50 -4.28 -10.83
CA TRP A 250 -8.58 -3.76 -12.19
C TRP A 250 -7.28 -3.98 -12.96
N GLN A 251 -6.14 -3.81 -12.33
CA GLN A 251 -4.83 -4.12 -12.92
C GLN A 251 -4.67 -5.62 -13.18
N TYR A 252 -5.09 -6.48 -12.24
CA TYR A 252 -5.06 -7.94 -12.40
C TYR A 252 -6.11 -8.47 -13.38
N ILE A 253 -7.28 -7.83 -13.49
CA ILE A 253 -8.34 -8.21 -14.44
C ILE A 253 -7.92 -7.87 -15.87
N ILE A 254 -7.22 -6.76 -16.07
CA ILE A 254 -6.68 -6.36 -17.38
C ILE A 254 -5.39 -7.13 -17.68
N GLY A 255 -4.57 -7.41 -16.64
CA GLY A 255 -3.40 -8.26 -16.71
C GLY A 255 -3.76 -9.77 -16.75
N GLU A 256 -2.79 -10.62 -17.01
CA GLU A 256 -2.99 -12.06 -17.24
C GLU A 256 -3.23 -12.91 -15.96
N GLY A 257 -3.53 -12.30 -14.81
CA GLY A 257 -3.34 -12.95 -13.50
C GLY A 257 -4.49 -13.83 -12.98
N LEU A 258 -5.76 -13.48 -13.21
CA LEU A 258 -6.89 -14.21 -12.61
C LEU A 258 -7.60 -15.13 -13.61
N PRO A 259 -7.91 -16.38 -13.22
CA PRO A 259 -8.76 -17.27 -13.99
C PRO A 259 -10.14 -16.65 -14.27
N ASP A 260 -10.69 -16.90 -15.46
CA ASP A 260 -11.97 -16.31 -15.87
C ASP A 260 -13.14 -16.72 -14.98
N GLU A 261 -13.11 -17.94 -14.43
CA GLU A 261 -14.10 -18.41 -13.47
C GLU A 261 -14.09 -17.61 -12.15
N LEU A 262 -12.93 -17.11 -11.70
CA LEU A 262 -12.86 -16.23 -10.54
C LEU A 262 -13.31 -14.80 -10.89
N LYS A 263 -12.91 -14.29 -12.05
CA LYS A 263 -13.37 -12.99 -12.56
C LYS A 263 -14.89 -12.91 -12.60
N ALA A 264 -15.55 -13.98 -13.05
CA ALA A 264 -17.01 -14.07 -13.12
C ALA A 264 -17.72 -14.04 -11.76
N CYS A 265 -16.99 -14.33 -10.66
CA CYS A 265 -17.48 -14.30 -9.30
C CYS A 265 -17.14 -13.00 -8.54
N LEU A 266 -16.49 -12.03 -9.18
CA LEU A 266 -16.11 -10.76 -8.57
C LEU A 266 -17.10 -9.65 -8.97
N TYR A 267 -17.75 -9.06 -7.99
CA TYR A 267 -18.77 -8.03 -8.16
C TYR A 267 -18.27 -6.69 -7.62
N ASN A 268 -18.14 -5.69 -8.48
CA ASN A 268 -17.74 -4.35 -8.06
C ASN A 268 -18.84 -3.69 -7.22
N GLU A 269 -18.54 -3.38 -5.96
CA GLU A 269 -19.43 -2.68 -5.01
C GLU A 269 -19.02 -1.22 -4.76
N GLY A 270 -18.11 -0.68 -5.56
CA GLY A 270 -17.56 0.67 -5.45
C GLY A 270 -16.03 0.61 -5.43
N LEU A 271 -15.42 0.87 -4.29
CA LEU A 271 -13.96 0.81 -4.13
C LEU A 271 -13.45 -0.61 -3.85
N THR A 272 -14.36 -1.56 -3.66
CA THR A 272 -14.03 -2.97 -3.43
C THR A 272 -14.75 -3.89 -4.41
N MET A 273 -14.13 -5.04 -4.68
CA MET A 273 -14.72 -6.15 -5.41
C MET A 273 -15.09 -7.25 -4.41
N ARG A 274 -16.38 -7.62 -4.35
CA ARG A 274 -16.84 -8.71 -3.51
C ARG A 274 -16.84 -10.02 -4.25
N TYR A 275 -16.29 -11.07 -3.65
CA TYR A 275 -16.44 -12.43 -4.16
C TYR A 275 -17.83 -13.01 -3.83
N SER A 276 -18.52 -13.54 -4.82
CA SER A 276 -19.78 -14.27 -4.66
C SER A 276 -19.99 -15.27 -5.79
N THR A 277 -20.30 -16.51 -5.43
CA THR A 277 -20.73 -17.55 -6.39
C THR A 277 -22.20 -17.39 -6.82
N LYS A 278 -22.95 -16.52 -6.12
CA LYS A 278 -24.36 -16.26 -6.43
C LYS A 278 -24.51 -14.86 -7.00
N PRO A 279 -25.09 -14.70 -8.20
CA PRO A 279 -25.38 -13.39 -8.75
C PRO A 279 -26.31 -12.56 -7.84
N TYR A 280 -26.05 -11.25 -7.77
CA TYR A 280 -26.90 -10.29 -7.05
C TYR A 280 -26.78 -8.90 -7.71
N ASP A 281 -27.64 -7.96 -7.31
CA ASP A 281 -27.59 -6.58 -7.82
C ASP A 281 -26.49 -5.76 -7.13
N ASN A 282 -25.24 -5.96 -7.58
CA ASN A 282 -24.10 -5.20 -7.06
C ASN A 282 -24.17 -3.70 -7.41
N ARG A 283 -24.94 -3.31 -8.44
CA ARG A 283 -25.14 -1.89 -8.79
C ARG A 283 -25.95 -1.17 -7.73
N ALA A 284 -26.95 -1.83 -7.15
CA ALA A 284 -27.70 -1.27 -6.03
C ALA A 284 -26.82 -1.10 -4.78
N VAL A 285 -25.93 -2.08 -4.51
CA VAL A 285 -24.97 -2.00 -3.40
C VAL A 285 -23.99 -0.84 -3.64
N LYS A 286 -23.44 -0.71 -4.86
CA LYS A 286 -22.55 0.40 -5.22
C LYS A 286 -23.25 1.75 -5.03
N ARG A 287 -24.49 1.91 -5.46
CA ARG A 287 -25.26 3.15 -5.24
C ARG A 287 -25.41 3.48 -3.76
N ARG A 288 -25.79 2.49 -2.94
CA ARG A 288 -25.88 2.65 -1.48
C ARG A 288 -24.54 3.12 -0.90
N ASN A 289 -23.42 2.52 -1.32
CA ASN A 289 -22.10 2.89 -0.84
C ASN A 289 -21.77 4.36 -1.19
N ILE A 290 -22.00 4.78 -2.44
CA ILE A 290 -21.78 6.15 -2.90
C ILE A 290 -22.67 7.16 -2.15
N GLU A 291 -23.95 6.85 -1.98
CA GLU A 291 -24.95 7.80 -1.48
C GLU A 291 -24.97 7.91 0.05
N GLN A 292 -24.59 6.85 0.75
CA GLN A 292 -24.84 6.74 2.19
C GLN A 292 -23.59 6.41 3.03
N ARG A 293 -22.56 5.82 2.43
CA ARG A 293 -21.41 5.30 3.17
C ARG A 293 -20.11 6.06 2.90
N TYR A 294 -19.86 6.41 1.63
CA TYR A 294 -18.59 7.03 1.26
C TYR A 294 -18.54 8.50 1.61
N ARG A 295 -17.39 8.93 2.05
CA ARG A 295 -17.02 10.32 2.24
C ARG A 295 -16.23 10.77 1.02
N LEU A 296 -16.80 11.70 0.25
CA LEU A 296 -16.24 12.13 -1.04
C LEU A 296 -15.84 13.61 -1.04
N GLU A 297 -15.80 14.23 0.13
CA GLU A 297 -15.60 15.66 0.30
C GLU A 297 -14.23 16.13 -0.20
N TYR A 298 -13.19 15.32 -0.02
CA TYR A 298 -11.85 15.69 -0.49
C TYR A 298 -11.76 15.79 -2.01
N LEU A 299 -12.55 15.02 -2.75
CA LEU A 299 -12.61 15.10 -4.21
C LEU A 299 -13.11 16.47 -4.69
N ARG A 300 -13.80 17.20 -3.83
CA ARG A 300 -14.30 18.56 -4.08
C ARG A 300 -13.44 19.62 -3.41
N MET A 301 -12.25 19.29 -2.97
CA MET A 301 -11.39 20.17 -2.15
C MET A 301 -12.09 20.68 -0.87
N ARG A 302 -13.11 19.98 -0.41
CA ARG A 302 -13.87 20.26 0.81
C ARG A 302 -13.55 19.17 1.80
N PHE A 303 -12.48 19.37 2.54
CA PHE A 303 -12.00 18.37 3.45
C PHE A 303 -12.89 18.27 4.71
N HIS A 304 -13.41 17.07 4.94
CA HIS A 304 -13.95 16.67 6.24
C HIS A 304 -13.03 15.62 6.84
N PRO A 305 -12.25 15.96 7.84
CA PRO A 305 -11.37 14.98 8.46
C PRO A 305 -12.21 13.82 9.01
N VAL A 306 -11.86 12.62 8.59
CA VAL A 306 -12.37 11.39 9.23
C VAL A 306 -11.98 11.42 10.71
N MET A 307 -10.99 12.24 11.04
CA MET A 307 -10.29 12.30 12.30
C MET A 307 -10.13 13.71 12.84
N LYS A 308 -10.02 13.81 14.16
CA LYS A 308 -10.10 15.07 14.88
C LYS A 308 -8.94 16.05 14.64
N ASN A 309 -7.81 15.59 14.10
CA ASN A 309 -6.57 16.36 14.13
C ASN A 309 -5.96 16.69 12.77
N THR A 310 -6.59 16.35 11.67
CA THR A 310 -6.00 16.55 10.38
C THR A 310 -6.65 17.68 9.64
N GLN A 311 -5.83 18.62 9.24
CA GLN A 311 -6.26 19.87 8.62
C GLN A 311 -5.70 20.02 7.19
N ARG A 312 -5.01 18.99 6.64
CA ARG A 312 -4.27 19.16 5.42
C ARG A 312 -4.72 18.21 4.35
N PHE A 313 -5.23 18.77 3.29
CA PHE A 313 -5.23 18.17 1.98
C PHE A 313 -3.79 18.22 1.46
N SER A 314 -3.15 17.09 1.22
CA SER A 314 -1.73 17.05 0.85
C SER A 314 -1.50 17.48 -0.59
N GLY A 315 -2.49 17.28 -1.45
CA GLY A 315 -2.35 17.47 -2.89
C GLY A 315 -1.25 16.59 -3.50
N SER A 316 -0.97 15.45 -2.86
CA SER A 316 0.06 14.51 -3.27
C SER A 316 -0.27 13.83 -4.61
N ALA A 317 0.73 13.26 -5.26
CA ALA A 317 0.52 12.42 -6.45
C ALA A 317 -0.35 11.20 -6.13
N GLU A 318 -0.28 10.68 -4.91
CA GLU A 318 -1.12 9.60 -4.42
C GLU A 318 -2.59 10.02 -4.31
N ALA A 319 -2.86 11.24 -3.82
CA ALA A 319 -4.21 11.79 -3.80
C ALA A 319 -4.81 11.92 -5.22
N ASP A 320 -4.01 12.35 -6.19
CA ASP A 320 -4.44 12.42 -7.59
C ASP A 320 -4.79 11.04 -8.13
N TYR A 321 -3.97 10.05 -7.80
CA TYR A 321 -4.18 8.66 -8.18
C TYR A 321 -5.50 8.11 -7.60
N TYR A 322 -5.76 8.31 -6.32
CA TYR A 322 -7.03 7.91 -5.72
C TYR A 322 -8.23 8.66 -6.31
N ALA A 323 -8.08 9.95 -6.63
CA ALA A 323 -9.13 10.72 -7.29
C ALA A 323 -9.49 10.13 -8.68
N MET A 324 -8.49 9.73 -9.47
CA MET A 324 -8.71 9.03 -10.74
C MET A 324 -9.40 7.68 -10.53
N ASN A 325 -9.03 6.93 -9.50
CA ASN A 325 -9.67 5.65 -9.17
C ASN A 325 -11.15 5.81 -8.82
N TYR A 326 -11.50 6.83 -8.02
CA TYR A 326 -12.91 7.11 -7.77
C TYR A 326 -13.69 7.33 -9.07
N MET A 327 -13.17 8.14 -10.00
CA MET A 327 -13.86 8.41 -11.26
C MET A 327 -14.05 7.12 -12.08
N ARG A 328 -13.00 6.29 -12.21
CA ARG A 328 -13.06 5.01 -12.95
C ARG A 328 -14.07 4.05 -12.34
N LEU A 329 -14.11 3.96 -11.02
CA LEU A 329 -14.96 3.01 -10.31
C LEU A 329 -16.42 3.47 -10.21
N LEU A 330 -16.67 4.77 -10.22
CA LEU A 330 -18.01 5.32 -10.03
C LEU A 330 -18.72 5.76 -11.32
N ARG A 331 -18.02 5.82 -12.45
CA ARG A 331 -18.56 6.29 -13.75
C ARG A 331 -19.80 5.54 -14.21
N ASP A 332 -19.90 4.24 -13.93
CA ASP A 332 -21.01 3.40 -14.35
C ASP A 332 -22.36 3.76 -13.67
N GLN A 333 -22.33 4.61 -12.64
CA GLN A 333 -23.54 5.14 -12.00
C GLN A 333 -24.11 6.38 -12.72
N LEU A 334 -23.34 7.06 -13.56
CA LEU A 334 -23.80 8.24 -14.30
C LEU A 334 -25.03 7.95 -15.18
N PRO A 335 -25.06 6.89 -16.04
CA PRO A 335 -26.25 6.59 -16.84
C PRO A 335 -27.49 6.32 -16.00
N TYR A 336 -27.34 5.62 -14.87
CA TYR A 336 -28.45 5.37 -13.96
C TYR A 336 -29.02 6.67 -13.38
N TYR A 337 -28.18 7.53 -12.82
CA TYR A 337 -28.61 8.81 -12.25
C TYR A 337 -29.21 9.74 -13.31
N LYS A 338 -28.65 9.76 -14.51
CA LYS A 338 -29.17 10.56 -15.63
C LYS A 338 -30.64 10.23 -15.92
N GLN A 339 -31.04 8.96 -15.79
CA GLN A 339 -32.39 8.50 -16.03
C GLN A 339 -33.31 8.64 -14.82
N HIS A 340 -32.80 8.40 -13.59
CA HIS A 340 -33.63 8.19 -12.41
C HIS A 340 -33.53 9.29 -11.35
N ASN A 341 -32.42 10.06 -11.33
CA ASN A 341 -32.18 11.10 -10.33
C ASN A 341 -31.27 12.21 -10.86
N LYS A 342 -31.88 13.24 -11.43
CA LYS A 342 -31.14 14.35 -12.05
C LYS A 342 -30.25 15.12 -11.07
N GLU A 343 -30.67 15.24 -9.82
CA GLU A 343 -29.90 15.93 -8.78
C GLU A 343 -28.61 15.16 -8.46
N ARG A 344 -28.71 13.83 -8.28
CA ARG A 344 -27.54 12.96 -8.09
C ARG A 344 -26.65 12.89 -9.31
N TYR A 345 -27.23 12.92 -10.50
CA TYR A 345 -26.45 12.99 -11.73
C TYR A 345 -25.60 14.26 -11.75
N GLN A 346 -26.23 15.42 -11.50
CA GLN A 346 -25.52 16.69 -11.47
C GLN A 346 -24.44 16.71 -10.39
N TRP A 347 -24.77 16.24 -9.19
CA TRP A 347 -23.83 16.12 -8.08
C TRP A 347 -22.58 15.29 -8.44
N LEU A 348 -22.75 14.12 -9.08
CA LEU A 348 -21.61 13.27 -9.47
C LEU A 348 -20.82 13.89 -10.64
N CYS A 349 -21.50 14.50 -11.60
CA CYS A 349 -20.84 15.25 -12.67
C CYS A 349 -20.01 16.42 -12.12
N ASP A 350 -20.51 17.14 -11.11
CA ASP A 350 -19.78 18.26 -10.51
C ASP A 350 -18.52 17.76 -9.79
N ILE A 351 -18.58 16.62 -9.08
CA ILE A 351 -17.40 15.98 -8.50
C ILE A 351 -16.37 15.66 -9.59
N PHE A 352 -16.81 15.03 -10.69
CA PHE A 352 -15.90 14.66 -11.78
C PHE A 352 -15.27 15.89 -12.43
N ARG A 353 -16.04 16.95 -12.69
CA ARG A 353 -15.50 18.21 -13.22
C ARG A 353 -14.48 18.85 -12.29
N ASP A 354 -14.75 18.85 -10.97
CA ASP A 354 -13.80 19.37 -9.99
C ASP A 354 -12.49 18.59 -10.02
N VAL A 355 -12.55 17.25 -10.07
CA VAL A 355 -11.35 16.38 -10.15
C VAL A 355 -10.60 16.60 -11.47
N ILE A 356 -11.29 16.60 -12.62
CA ILE A 356 -10.69 16.84 -13.94
C ILE A 356 -9.94 18.18 -13.94
N SER A 357 -10.59 19.24 -13.47
CA SER A 357 -9.98 20.58 -13.41
C SER A 357 -8.72 20.63 -12.52
N GLN A 358 -8.66 19.82 -11.47
CA GLN A 358 -7.45 19.73 -10.61
C GLN A 358 -6.32 18.98 -11.31
N LEU A 359 -6.64 17.87 -11.97
CA LEU A 359 -5.67 17.07 -12.71
C LEU A 359 -5.09 17.83 -13.90
N GLU A 360 -5.92 18.57 -14.65
CA GLU A 360 -5.48 19.44 -15.75
C GLU A 360 -4.47 20.51 -15.28
N LYS A 361 -4.70 21.14 -14.13
CA LYS A 361 -3.78 22.12 -13.54
C LYS A 361 -2.41 21.54 -13.21
N LYS A 362 -2.34 20.23 -13.02
CA LYS A 362 -1.12 19.48 -12.75
C LYS A 362 -0.52 18.83 -14.00
N ASN A 363 -1.08 19.10 -15.18
CA ASN A 363 -0.68 18.57 -16.48
C ASN A 363 -0.85 17.04 -16.64
N TYR A 364 -1.84 16.45 -15.97
CA TYR A 364 -2.24 15.07 -16.26
C TYR A 364 -3.04 15.02 -17.56
N ASP A 365 -2.93 13.90 -18.27
CA ASP A 365 -3.85 13.58 -19.37
C ASP A 365 -5.23 13.20 -18.80
N VAL A 366 -6.26 13.93 -19.17
CA VAL A 366 -7.64 13.78 -18.68
C VAL A 366 -8.64 13.39 -19.75
N ASP A 367 -8.22 13.05 -20.94
CA ASP A 367 -9.09 12.74 -22.08
C ASP A 367 -10.05 11.59 -21.76
N GLU A 368 -9.54 10.53 -21.09
CA GLU A 368 -10.37 9.42 -20.59
C GLU A 368 -11.53 9.91 -19.73
N PHE A 369 -11.28 10.86 -18.84
CA PHE A 369 -12.27 11.32 -17.85
C PHE A 369 -13.27 12.31 -18.44
N ASN A 370 -12.87 13.11 -19.41
CA ASN A 370 -13.76 13.99 -20.16
C ASN A 370 -14.84 13.19 -20.91
N ASP A 371 -14.52 11.98 -21.37
CA ASP A 371 -15.48 11.10 -22.04
C ASP A 371 -16.59 10.59 -21.10
N TYR A 372 -16.34 10.54 -19.77
CA TYR A 372 -17.37 10.13 -18.80
C TYR A 372 -18.51 11.15 -18.67
N LEU A 373 -18.29 12.40 -19.06
CA LEU A 373 -19.25 13.50 -18.93
C LEU A 373 -20.04 13.79 -20.20
N LYS A 374 -19.76 13.09 -21.31
CA LYS A 374 -20.51 13.15 -22.56
C LYS A 374 -21.77 12.31 -22.48
#